data_37ae33393f62d1f4100d62b8bb91dd72
#
_entry.id   37ae33393f62d1f4100d62b8bb91dd72
#
_cell.length_a   1.000
_cell.length_b   1.000
_cell.length_c   1.000
_cell.angle_alpha   90.00
_cell.angle_beta   90.00
_cell.angle_gamma   90.00
#
_symmetry.space_group_name_H-M   'P 1'
#
loop_
_entity.id
_entity.type
_entity.pdbx_description
1 polymer ?
#
loop_
_entity_poly.entity_id
_entity_poly.type
_entity_poly.pdbx_seq_one_letter_code
_entity_poly.pdbx_strand_id
1 'polypeptide(L)' 'MNTYETTHRATCPNGKLIDTYEIKITSHNTLIVEDLMEILANSPKEIYQEDLADHLRAKLGAKVEVIGWHYGIKITCIRE' A
#
# COMPACT_ATOMS: atom_id res chain seq x y z
N MET A 1 12.60 -11.47 -10.71
CA MET A 1 11.41 -10.72 -10.22
C MET A 1 11.14 -11.11 -8.77
N ASN A 2 10.96 -10.13 -7.93
CA ASN A 2 10.70 -10.35 -6.50
C ASN A 2 9.34 -9.78 -6.11
N THR A 3 8.68 -10.47 -5.20
CA THR A 3 7.41 -10.02 -4.61
C THR A 3 7.62 -9.79 -3.13
N TYR A 4 7.17 -8.63 -2.64
CA TYR A 4 7.26 -8.22 -1.25
C TYR A 4 5.84 -8.02 -0.73
N GLU A 5 5.50 -8.68 0.36
CA GLU A 5 4.16 -8.61 0.92
C GLU A 5 4.21 -8.22 2.39
N THR A 6 3.37 -7.31 2.77
CA THR A 6 3.26 -6.84 4.15
C THR A 6 1.85 -6.28 4.40
N THR A 7 1.61 -5.83 5.61
CA THR A 7 0.39 -5.12 5.96
C THR A 7 0.71 -3.68 6.33
N HIS A 8 -0.26 -2.80 6.15
CA HIS A 8 -0.13 -1.38 6.49
C HIS A 8 -1.47 -0.86 7.01
N ARG A 9 -1.41 -0.06 8.06
CA ARG A 9 -2.60 0.54 8.67
C ARG A 9 -2.67 2.01 8.32
N ALA A 10 -3.87 2.44 7.92
CA ALA A 10 -4.13 3.84 7.64
C ALA A 10 -5.56 4.19 8.03
N THR A 11 -5.79 5.46 8.38
CA THR A 11 -7.12 5.95 8.71
C THR A 11 -7.80 6.43 7.43
N CYS A 12 -9.01 5.96 7.20
CA CYS A 12 -9.82 6.44 6.08
C CYS A 12 -10.28 7.88 6.38
N PRO A 13 -10.04 8.84 5.47
CA PRO A 13 -10.50 10.22 5.69
C PRO A 13 -12.01 10.33 5.83
N ASN A 14 -12.73 9.42 5.17
CA ASN A 14 -14.18 9.37 5.23
C ASN A 14 -14.60 8.38 6.32
N GLY A 15 -15.09 8.89 7.45
CA GLY A 15 -15.53 8.07 8.58
C GLY A 15 -14.50 7.82 9.66
N LYS A 16 -13.23 8.13 9.40
CA LYS A 16 -12.15 8.05 10.41
C LYS A 16 -11.91 6.67 10.99
N LEU A 17 -12.24 5.62 10.25
CA LEU A 17 -11.95 4.25 10.66
C LEU A 17 -10.53 3.88 10.26
N ILE A 18 -9.89 3.04 11.09
CA ILE A 18 -8.57 2.50 10.78
C ILE A 18 -8.77 1.25 9.94
N ASP A 19 -8.18 1.26 8.74
CA ASP A 19 -8.17 0.12 7.85
C ASP A 19 -6.80 -0.54 7.88
N THR A 20 -6.79 -1.87 7.78
CA THR A 20 -5.58 -2.65 7.59
C THR A 20 -5.56 -3.13 6.16
N TYR A 21 -4.56 -2.69 5.41
CA TYR A 21 -4.38 -3.08 4.01
C TYR A 21 -3.31 -4.14 3.90
N GLU A 22 -3.50 -5.06 2.96
CA GLU A 22 -2.43 -5.93 2.49
C GLU A 22 -1.74 -5.21 1.34
N ILE A 23 -0.42 -5.16 1.38
CA ILE A 23 0.40 -4.51 0.37
C ILE A 23 1.21 -5.59 -0.35
N LYS A 24 1.12 -5.61 -1.67
CA LYS A 24 1.93 -6.50 -2.50
C LYS A 24 2.70 -5.67 -3.51
N ILE A 25 4.01 -5.82 -3.52
CA ILE A 25 4.90 -5.09 -4.41
C ILE A 25 5.64 -6.11 -5.26
N THR A 26 5.60 -5.91 -6.57
CA THR A 26 6.29 -6.76 -7.53
C THR A 26 7.32 -5.93 -8.28
N SER A 27 8.59 -6.33 -8.22
CA SER A 27 9.68 -5.60 -8.82
C SER A 27 10.63 -6.53 -9.56
N HIS A 28 11.12 -6.05 -10.70
CA HIS A 28 12.21 -6.72 -11.42
C HIS A 28 13.55 -6.52 -10.73
N ASN A 29 13.66 -5.46 -9.92
CA ASN A 29 14.86 -5.14 -9.17
C ASN A 29 14.71 -5.60 -7.73
N THR A 30 15.84 -5.85 -7.07
CA THR A 30 15.84 -6.11 -5.64
C THR A 30 15.58 -4.80 -4.89
N LEU A 31 14.55 -4.79 -4.06
CA LEU A 31 14.26 -3.66 -3.17
C LEU A 31 14.89 -3.93 -1.82
N ILE A 32 15.42 -2.88 -1.20
CA ILE A 32 15.96 -2.95 0.15
C ILE A 32 14.80 -2.90 1.12
N VAL A 33 14.65 -3.94 1.94
CA VAL A 33 13.50 -4.06 2.86
C VAL A 33 13.44 -2.90 3.85
N GLU A 34 14.58 -2.44 4.35
CA GLU A 34 14.65 -1.31 5.27
C GLU A 34 14.11 -0.03 4.62
N ASP A 35 14.40 0.20 3.35
CA ASP A 35 13.88 1.35 2.60
C ASP A 35 12.37 1.23 2.41
N LEU A 36 11.89 0.04 2.12
CA LEU A 36 10.46 -0.22 1.99
C LEU A 36 9.73 0.06 3.31
N MET A 37 10.28 -0.39 4.42
CA MET A 37 9.70 -0.13 5.74
C MET A 37 9.68 1.36 6.06
N GLU A 38 10.73 2.10 5.69
CA GLU A 38 10.80 3.54 5.89
C GLU A 38 9.74 4.27 5.05
N ILE A 39 9.57 3.88 3.80
CA ILE A 39 8.55 4.46 2.92
C ILE A 39 7.16 4.25 3.52
N LEU A 40 6.86 3.04 4.00
CA LEU A 40 5.58 2.76 4.63
C LEU A 40 5.38 3.56 5.92
N ALA A 41 6.42 3.63 6.77
CA ALA A 41 6.36 4.38 8.03
C ALA A 41 6.14 5.87 7.82
N ASN A 42 6.66 6.42 6.72
CA ASN A 42 6.55 7.84 6.38
C ASN A 42 5.36 8.16 5.47
N SER A 43 4.56 7.15 5.10
CA SER A 43 3.35 7.36 4.31
C SER A 43 2.29 8.09 5.13
N PRO A 44 1.41 8.87 4.48
CA PRO A 44 0.33 9.56 5.19
C PRO A 44 -0.50 8.59 6.02
N LYS A 45 -0.77 8.98 7.28
CA LYS A 45 -1.54 8.15 8.22
C LYS A 45 -3.04 8.21 7.97
N GLU A 46 -3.50 9.26 7.31
CA GLU A 46 -4.90 9.43 6.91
C GLU A 46 -4.91 9.58 5.39
N ILE A 47 -5.42 8.55 4.70
CA ILE A 47 -5.35 8.49 3.25
C ILE A 47 -6.39 7.48 2.72
N TYR A 48 -6.96 7.76 1.56
CA TYR A 48 -7.80 6.79 0.87
C TYR A 48 -6.96 5.66 0.27
N GLN A 49 -7.56 4.48 0.14
CA GLN A 49 -6.88 3.30 -0.39
C GLN A 49 -6.26 3.55 -1.78
N GLU A 50 -7.00 4.21 -2.67
CA GLU A 50 -6.52 4.51 -4.02
C GLU A 50 -5.33 5.45 -4.01
N ASP A 51 -5.38 6.47 -3.15
CA ASP A 51 -4.30 7.43 -3.02
C ASP A 51 -3.06 6.79 -2.39
N LEU A 52 -3.24 5.85 -1.48
CA LEU A 52 -2.14 5.07 -0.90
C LEU A 52 -1.45 4.26 -2.00
N ALA A 53 -2.21 3.64 -2.89
CA ALA A 53 -1.65 2.88 -4.00
C ALA A 53 -0.83 3.79 -4.93
N ASP A 54 -1.36 4.97 -5.26
CA ASP A 54 -0.64 5.96 -6.09
C ASP A 54 0.64 6.44 -5.40
N HIS A 55 0.55 6.73 -4.10
CA HIS A 55 1.69 7.18 -3.30
C HIS A 55 2.82 6.15 -3.29
N LEU A 56 2.48 4.89 -3.00
CA LEU A 56 3.48 3.82 -2.96
C LEU A 56 4.08 3.56 -4.35
N ARG A 57 3.25 3.59 -5.39
CA ARG A 57 3.75 3.43 -6.77
C ARG A 57 4.78 4.49 -7.12
N ALA A 58 4.50 5.75 -6.77
CA ALA A 58 5.40 6.87 -7.03
C ALA A 58 6.73 6.73 -6.26
N LYS A 59 6.65 6.28 -5.01
CA LYS A 59 7.84 6.14 -4.16
C LYS A 59 8.71 4.94 -4.51
N LEU A 60 8.08 3.84 -4.91
CA LEU A 60 8.80 2.57 -5.12
C LEU A 60 9.23 2.34 -6.57
N GLY A 61 8.56 2.97 -7.53
CA GLY A 61 8.84 2.74 -8.95
C GLY A 61 8.60 1.29 -9.39
N ALA A 62 7.70 0.58 -8.70
CA ALA A 62 7.40 -0.83 -8.94
C ALA A 62 5.88 -1.03 -8.95
N LYS A 63 5.43 -2.18 -9.44
CA LYS A 63 4.01 -2.53 -9.39
C LYS A 63 3.56 -2.67 -7.94
N VAL A 64 2.45 -2.02 -7.61
CA VAL A 64 1.88 -2.03 -6.26
C VAL A 64 0.43 -2.50 -6.32
N GLU A 65 0.06 -3.36 -5.38
CA GLU A 65 -1.33 -3.75 -5.14
C GLU A 65 -1.64 -3.45 -3.68
N VAL A 66 -2.69 -2.67 -3.46
CA VAL A 66 -3.21 -2.36 -2.12
C VAL A 66 -4.56 -3.02 -1.98
N ILE A 67 -4.69 -3.95 -1.04
CA ILE A 67 -5.88 -4.79 -0.88
C ILE A 67 -6.54 -4.48 0.46
N GLY A 68 -7.83 -4.20 0.43
CA GLY A 68 -8.61 -3.93 1.62
C GLY A 68 -10.06 -4.41 1.48
N TRP A 69 -10.80 -4.36 2.58
CA TRP A 69 -12.20 -4.76 2.61
C TRP A 69 -13.05 -3.63 3.16
N HIS A 70 -14.17 -3.34 2.48
CA HIS A 70 -15.18 -2.39 2.94
C HIS A 70 -16.54 -3.08 2.89
N TYR A 71 -17.18 -3.23 4.04
CA TYR A 71 -18.50 -3.89 4.14
C TYR A 71 -18.51 -5.28 3.48
N GLY A 72 -17.43 -6.05 3.69
CA GLY A 72 -17.30 -7.38 3.13
C GLY A 72 -16.88 -7.44 1.66
N ILE A 73 -16.71 -6.29 1.01
CA ILE A 73 -16.25 -6.22 -0.38
C ILE A 73 -14.74 -6.05 -0.40
N LYS A 74 -14.06 -6.99 -1.04
CA LYS A 74 -12.62 -6.92 -1.25
C LYS A 74 -12.32 -5.95 -2.40
N ILE A 75 -11.52 -4.95 -2.12
CA ILE A 75 -11.10 -3.96 -3.11
C ILE A 75 -9.59 -4.10 -3.30
N THR A 76 -9.17 -4.29 -4.53
CA THR A 76 -7.75 -4.34 -4.89
C THR A 76 -7.44 -3.16 -5.80
N CYS A 77 -6.57 -2.28 -5.35
CA CYS A 77 -6.08 -1.15 -6.15
C CYS A 77 -4.73 -1.54 -6.74
N ILE A 78 -4.66 -1.66 -8.05
CA ILE A 78 -3.45 -2.08 -8.76
C ILE A 78 -2.87 -0.87 -9.47
N ARG A 79 -1.56 -0.64 -9.28
CA ARG A 79 -0.82 0.41 -9.98
C ARG A 79 0.41 -0.21 -10.62
N GLU A 80 0.42 -0.23 -11.91
CA GLU A 80 1.52 -0.79 -12.71
C GLU A 80 2.49 0.31 -13.14
#